data_abb6741e46e59ad486b1d3e1f7c5e50e
#
_entry.id   abb6741e46e59ad486b1d3e1f7c5e50e
#
_cell.length_a   1.000
_cell.length_b   1.000
_cell.length_c   1.000
_cell.angle_alpha   90.00
_cell.angle_beta   90.00
_cell.angle_gamma   90.00
#
_symmetry.space_group_name_H-M   'P 1'
#
loop_
_entity.id
_entity.type
_entity.pdbx_description
1 polymer ?
#
loop_
_entity_poly.entity_id
_entity_poly.type
_entity_poly.pdbx_seq_one_letter_code
_entity_poly.pdbx_strand_id
1 'polypeptide(L)'
;MKNIEKLDTVTGLPIYDSFIGIAREELANNFVPGHYVLIATDISNFKYINHIYGYSKANELLRDLIALISNSVDGNVSTCRTHSDHIISLFKYNGDKTAFCSRVDRYSRDFVKDNNRKYPSIMLHLNNGILF
;
A
#
# COMPACT_ATOMS: atom_id res chain seq x y z
N MET A 1 -15.57 -22.52 -12.18
CA MET A 1 -16.34 -21.46 -11.49
C MET A 1 -15.44 -20.25 -11.29
N LYS A 2 -15.91 -19.10 -11.71
CA LYS A 2 -15.17 -17.87 -11.46
C LYS A 2 -15.21 -17.51 -9.97
N ASN A 3 -14.06 -17.27 -9.37
CA ASN A 3 -13.99 -16.67 -8.06
C ASN A 3 -14.46 -15.22 -8.16
N ILE A 4 -15.46 -14.86 -7.37
CA ILE A 4 -15.88 -13.48 -7.25
C ILE A 4 -14.91 -12.80 -6.29
N GLU A 5 -14.20 -11.82 -6.80
CA GLU A 5 -13.28 -11.03 -5.99
C GLU A 5 -14.09 -10.15 -5.02
N LYS A 6 -13.81 -10.30 -3.72
CA LYS A 6 -14.37 -9.44 -2.70
C LYS A 6 -13.48 -8.22 -2.50
N LEU A 7 -14.10 -7.07 -2.42
CA LEU A 7 -13.39 -5.79 -2.33
C LEU A 7 -13.67 -5.07 -1.01
N ASP A 8 -12.67 -4.36 -0.53
CA ASP A 8 -12.81 -3.42 0.59
C ASP A 8 -13.63 -2.21 0.14
N THR A 9 -14.66 -1.86 0.91
CA THR A 9 -15.60 -0.81 0.53
C THR A 9 -15.01 0.60 0.56
N VAL A 10 -13.98 0.82 1.35
CA VAL A 10 -13.32 2.13 1.46
C VAL A 10 -12.34 2.37 0.32
N THR A 11 -11.52 1.38 0.00
CA THR A 11 -10.39 1.53 -0.93
C THR A 11 -10.66 0.93 -2.29
N GLY A 12 -11.64 0.05 -2.43
CA GLY A 12 -11.88 -0.71 -3.66
C GLY A 12 -10.85 -1.80 -3.93
N LEU A 13 -9.94 -2.02 -3.01
CA LEU A 13 -8.91 -3.05 -3.13
C LEU A 13 -9.47 -4.44 -2.77
N PRO A 14 -8.84 -5.52 -3.25
CA PRO A 14 -9.16 -6.86 -2.79
C PRO A 14 -9.06 -6.97 -1.27
N ILE A 15 -9.96 -7.73 -0.63
CA ILE A 15 -9.79 -8.12 0.77
C ILE A 15 -8.61 -9.08 0.89
N TYR A 16 -8.14 -9.34 2.11
CA TYR A 16 -6.93 -10.15 2.35
C TYR A 16 -6.99 -11.52 1.69
N ASP A 17 -8.10 -12.25 1.78
CA ASP A 17 -8.24 -13.59 1.20
C ASP A 17 -8.12 -13.54 -0.34
N SER A 18 -8.69 -12.54 -0.98
CA SER A 18 -8.57 -12.33 -2.42
C SER A 18 -7.13 -11.95 -2.80
N PHE A 19 -6.48 -11.12 -1.99
CA PHE A 19 -5.06 -10.77 -2.16
C PHE A 19 -4.17 -12.01 -2.13
N ILE A 20 -4.36 -12.89 -1.15
CA ILE A 20 -3.60 -14.13 -1.02
C ILE A 20 -3.83 -15.03 -2.23
N GLY A 21 -5.07 -15.14 -2.71
CA GLY A 21 -5.40 -15.92 -3.91
C GLY A 21 -4.66 -15.41 -5.15
N ILE A 22 -4.67 -14.11 -5.37
CA ILE A 22 -3.98 -13.45 -6.49
C ILE A 22 -2.47 -13.68 -6.39
N ALA A 23 -1.90 -13.51 -5.20
CA ALA A 23 -0.47 -13.71 -4.96
C ALA A 23 -0.05 -15.15 -5.23
N ARG A 24 -0.82 -16.12 -4.75
CA ARG A 24 -0.56 -17.55 -4.99
C ARG A 24 -0.61 -17.90 -6.46
N GLU A 25 -1.58 -17.36 -7.19
CA GLU A 25 -1.71 -17.57 -8.63
C GLU A 25 -0.51 -17.01 -9.39
N GLU A 26 -0.07 -15.82 -9.06
CA GLU A 26 1.12 -15.20 -9.65
C GLU A 26 2.37 -16.06 -9.41
N LEU A 27 2.59 -16.49 -8.17
CA LEU A 27 3.75 -17.30 -7.80
C LEU A 27 3.71 -18.71 -8.39
N ALA A 28 2.51 -19.26 -8.62
CA ALA A 28 2.37 -20.57 -9.26
C ALA A 28 2.61 -20.53 -10.76
N ASN A 29 2.15 -19.47 -11.44
CA ASN A 29 2.12 -19.41 -12.90
C ASN A 29 3.24 -18.59 -13.54
N ASN A 30 3.77 -17.60 -12.83
CA ASN A 30 4.68 -16.61 -13.39
C ASN A 30 5.93 -16.37 -12.54
N PHE A 31 6.28 -17.32 -11.68
CA PHE A 31 7.35 -17.15 -10.69
C PHE A 31 8.71 -16.90 -11.35
N VAL A 32 9.37 -15.82 -10.92
CA VAL A 32 10.75 -15.50 -11.26
C VAL A 32 11.52 -15.33 -9.96
N PRO A 33 12.46 -16.21 -9.61
CA PRO A 33 13.23 -16.12 -8.37
C PRO A 33 13.96 -14.78 -8.23
N GLY A 34 13.91 -14.18 -7.03
CA GLY A 34 14.55 -12.91 -6.74
C GLY A 34 13.88 -11.68 -7.34
N HIS A 35 12.68 -11.82 -7.93
CA HIS A 35 11.96 -10.74 -8.59
C HIS A 35 10.66 -10.36 -7.88
N TYR A 36 10.49 -10.74 -6.61
CA TYR A 36 9.31 -10.37 -5.83
C TYR A 36 9.68 -9.62 -4.57
N VAL A 37 8.83 -8.68 -4.20
CA VAL A 37 8.97 -7.90 -2.98
C VAL A 37 7.60 -7.63 -2.37
N LEU A 38 7.54 -7.77 -1.06
CA LEU A 38 6.35 -7.47 -0.28
C LEU A 38 6.59 -6.21 0.52
N ILE A 39 5.64 -5.27 0.49
CA ILE A 39 5.69 -4.05 1.29
C ILE A 39 4.50 -4.06 2.24
N ALA A 40 4.78 -3.92 3.54
CA ALA A 40 3.76 -3.66 4.54
C ALA A 40 3.88 -2.20 4.97
N THR A 41 2.80 -1.45 4.84
CA THR A 41 2.78 0.00 5.10
C THR A 41 1.72 0.33 6.13
N ASP A 42 2.05 1.22 7.06
CA ASP A 42 1.08 1.87 7.92
C ASP A 42 1.39 3.38 8.06
N ILE A 43 0.42 4.12 8.57
CA ILE A 43 0.50 5.57 8.73
C ILE A 43 0.54 5.89 10.23
N SER A 44 1.67 6.40 10.72
CA SER A 44 1.77 6.85 12.10
C SER A 44 0.76 7.96 12.38
N ASN A 45 0.09 7.87 13.54
CA ASN A 45 -0.91 8.84 13.98
C ASN A 45 -2.19 8.88 13.14
N PHE A 46 -2.45 7.87 12.33
CA PHE A 46 -3.65 7.79 11.49
C PHE A 46 -4.95 7.93 12.32
N LYS A 47 -5.00 7.34 13.50
CA LYS A 47 -6.18 7.43 14.37
C LYS A 47 -6.56 8.87 14.72
N TYR A 48 -5.59 9.79 14.78
CA TYR A 48 -5.86 11.20 15.07
C TYR A 48 -6.50 11.93 13.92
N ILE A 49 -6.26 11.47 12.68
CA ILE A 49 -7.00 11.97 11.51
C ILE A 49 -8.49 11.66 11.68
N ASN A 50 -8.83 10.41 12.05
CA ASN A 50 -10.21 10.04 12.32
C ASN A 50 -10.84 10.92 13.40
N HIS A 51 -10.12 11.13 14.52
CA HIS A 51 -10.63 11.88 15.66
C HIS A 51 -10.80 13.37 15.38
N ILE A 52 -9.88 13.98 14.65
CA ILE A 52 -9.83 15.44 14.47
C ILE A 52 -10.52 15.86 13.17
N TYR A 53 -10.29 15.14 12.08
CA TYR A 53 -10.79 15.51 10.75
C TYR A 53 -11.93 14.64 10.25
N GLY A 54 -12.23 13.52 10.92
CA GLY A 54 -13.32 12.61 10.62
C GLY A 54 -12.95 11.51 9.63
N TYR A 55 -13.85 10.50 9.56
CA TYR A 55 -13.62 9.30 8.73
C TYR A 55 -13.51 9.61 7.24
N SER A 56 -14.26 10.59 6.75
CA SER A 56 -14.21 10.97 5.33
C SER A 56 -12.80 11.38 4.91
N LYS A 57 -12.14 12.20 5.71
CA LYS A 57 -10.77 12.65 5.46
C LYS A 57 -9.76 11.52 5.65
N ALA A 58 -9.95 10.67 6.64
CA ALA A 58 -9.11 9.50 6.85
C ALA A 58 -9.20 8.53 5.67
N ASN A 59 -10.40 8.28 5.15
CA ASN A 59 -10.61 7.42 3.99
C ASN A 59 -10.00 8.02 2.73
N GLU A 60 -10.09 9.32 2.54
CA GLU A 60 -9.43 10.05 1.45
C GLU A 60 -7.91 9.89 1.52
N LEU A 61 -7.34 10.01 2.72
CA LEU A 61 -5.91 9.83 2.96
C LEU A 61 -5.44 8.42 2.57
N LEU A 62 -6.21 7.40 2.92
CA LEU A 62 -5.93 6.01 2.54
C LEU A 62 -5.95 5.82 1.03
N ARG A 63 -6.96 6.37 0.33
CA ARG A 63 -7.07 6.29 -1.12
C ARG A 63 -5.91 7.01 -1.81
N ASP A 64 -5.51 8.16 -1.29
CA ASP A 64 -4.38 8.93 -1.82
C ASP A 64 -3.06 8.15 -1.67
N LEU A 65 -2.85 7.49 -0.52
CA LEU A 65 -1.68 6.65 -0.31
C LEU A 65 -1.65 5.48 -1.30
N ILE A 66 -2.76 4.80 -1.49
CA ILE A 66 -2.86 3.66 -2.41
C ILE A 66 -2.59 4.10 -3.85
N ALA A 67 -3.16 5.22 -4.28
CA ALA A 67 -2.90 5.78 -5.60
C ALA A 67 -1.42 6.15 -5.78
N LEU A 68 -0.81 6.72 -4.75
CA LEU A 68 0.60 7.09 -4.76
C LEU A 68 1.50 5.85 -4.90
N ILE A 69 1.24 4.79 -4.15
CA ILE A 69 1.98 3.53 -4.25
C ILE A 69 1.86 2.97 -5.67
N SER A 70 0.65 2.86 -6.18
CA SER A 70 0.37 2.28 -7.50
C SER A 70 1.00 3.08 -8.64
N ASN A 71 1.08 4.41 -8.51
CA ASN A 71 1.63 5.28 -9.55
C ASN A 71 3.15 5.44 -9.46
N SER A 72 3.74 5.18 -8.30
CA SER A 72 5.17 5.42 -8.05
C SER A 72 6.04 4.20 -8.27
N VAL A 73 5.46 3.00 -8.22
CA VAL A 73 6.18 1.73 -8.32
C VAL A 73 5.50 0.84 -9.34
N ASP A 74 6.26 0.42 -10.35
CA ASP A 74 5.78 -0.51 -11.37
C ASP A 74 5.75 -1.94 -10.86
N GLY A 75 4.94 -2.79 -11.50
CA GLY A 75 4.93 -4.22 -11.26
C GLY A 75 4.04 -4.65 -10.10
N ASN A 76 3.05 -3.84 -9.73
CA ASN A 76 2.10 -4.25 -8.69
C ASN A 76 1.31 -5.49 -9.13
N VAL A 77 1.42 -6.56 -8.33
CA VAL A 77 0.65 -7.79 -8.53
C VAL A 77 -0.69 -7.66 -7.83
N SER A 78 -0.68 -7.24 -6.58
CA SER A 78 -1.89 -7.00 -5.80
C SER A 78 -1.58 -6.14 -4.58
N THR A 79 -2.58 -5.43 -4.11
CA THR A 79 -2.52 -4.63 -2.89
C THR A 79 -3.80 -4.85 -2.10
N CYS A 80 -3.71 -4.98 -0.80
CA CYS A 80 -4.89 -5.05 0.06
C CYS A 80 -4.74 -4.17 1.29
N ARG A 81 -5.88 -3.79 1.84
CA ARG A 81 -5.98 -3.20 3.17
C ARG A 81 -6.37 -4.32 4.14
N THR A 82 -5.51 -4.60 5.11
CA THR A 82 -5.81 -5.65 6.09
C THR A 82 -6.79 -5.14 7.15
N HIS A 83 -6.53 -3.98 7.70
CA HIS A 83 -7.43 -3.26 8.63
C HIS A 83 -6.90 -1.85 8.86
N SER A 84 -7.76 -0.92 9.19
CA SER A 84 -7.41 0.48 9.51
C SER A 84 -6.51 1.10 8.42
N ASP A 85 -5.28 1.50 8.78
CA ASP A 85 -4.27 2.06 7.88
C ASP A 85 -3.23 1.03 7.40
N HIS A 86 -3.44 -0.25 7.69
CA HIS A 86 -2.49 -1.30 7.33
C HIS A 86 -2.72 -1.79 5.90
N ILE A 87 -1.70 -1.64 5.06
CA ILE A 87 -1.73 -1.96 3.63
C ILE A 87 -0.58 -2.92 3.32
N ILE A 88 -0.87 -3.96 2.56
CA ILE A 88 0.13 -4.92 2.09
C ILE A 88 0.10 -4.92 0.55
N SER A 89 1.26 -4.84 -0.06
CA SER A 89 1.41 -4.85 -1.52
C SER A 89 2.46 -5.87 -1.94
N LEU A 90 2.14 -6.63 -2.97
CA LEU A 90 3.09 -7.52 -3.64
C LEU A 90 3.47 -6.92 -4.99
N PHE A 91 4.77 -6.82 -5.25
CA PHE A 91 5.32 -6.33 -6.51
C PHE A 91 6.23 -7.37 -7.15
N LYS A 92 6.18 -7.42 -8.48
CA LYS A 92 7.20 -8.07 -9.28
C LYS A 92 8.15 -6.99 -9.80
N TYR A 93 9.44 -7.13 -9.56
CA TYR A 93 10.43 -6.12 -9.89
C TYR A 93 11.65 -6.74 -10.58
N ASN A 94 12.58 -5.90 -11.05
CA ASN A 94 13.71 -6.35 -11.86
C ASN A 94 14.90 -6.94 -11.08
N GLY A 95 14.76 -7.09 -9.76
CA GLY A 95 15.84 -7.61 -8.90
C GLY A 95 16.79 -6.54 -8.35
N ASP A 96 16.66 -5.29 -8.75
CA ASP A 96 17.45 -4.18 -8.22
C ASP A 96 16.83 -3.65 -6.93
N LYS A 97 17.27 -4.20 -5.80
CA LYS A 97 16.75 -3.86 -4.47
C LYS A 97 16.97 -2.40 -4.11
N THR A 98 18.13 -1.88 -4.43
CA THR A 98 18.51 -0.49 -4.11
C THR A 98 17.61 0.49 -4.86
N ALA A 99 17.39 0.29 -6.15
CA ALA A 99 16.49 1.13 -6.94
C ALA A 99 15.05 1.05 -6.44
N PHE A 100 14.60 -0.16 -6.08
CA PHE A 100 13.26 -0.35 -5.54
C PHE A 100 13.07 0.42 -4.22
N CYS A 101 13.99 0.26 -3.27
CA CYS A 101 13.95 0.97 -2.00
C CYS A 101 14.00 2.49 -2.17
N SER A 102 14.77 2.98 -3.14
CA SER A 102 14.83 4.42 -3.43
C SER A 102 13.48 4.98 -3.89
N ARG A 103 12.72 4.20 -4.67
CA ARG A 103 11.37 4.60 -5.10
C ARG A 103 10.40 4.64 -3.91
N VAL A 104 10.47 3.65 -3.04
CA VAL A 104 9.65 3.62 -1.82
C VAL A 104 9.95 4.81 -0.93
N ASP A 105 11.22 5.13 -0.71
CA ASP A 105 11.63 6.29 0.08
C ASP A 105 11.14 7.59 -0.53
N ARG A 106 11.19 7.73 -1.85
CA ARG A 106 10.75 8.93 -2.54
C ARG A 106 9.26 9.19 -2.36
N TYR A 107 8.42 8.20 -2.65
CA TYR A 107 6.97 8.41 -2.51
C TYR A 107 6.58 8.58 -1.05
N SER A 108 7.29 7.93 -0.11
CA SER A 108 7.03 8.08 1.31
C SER A 108 7.32 9.51 1.79
N ARG A 109 8.42 10.10 1.33
CA ARG A 109 8.74 11.50 1.64
C ARG A 109 7.73 12.47 1.04
N ASP A 110 7.31 12.24 -0.19
CA ASP A 110 6.30 13.07 -0.86
C ASP A 110 4.97 13.00 -0.11
N PHE A 111 4.55 11.82 0.29
CA PHE A 111 3.32 11.63 1.07
C PHE A 111 3.38 12.41 2.39
N VAL A 112 4.46 12.27 3.14
CA VAL A 112 4.65 12.95 4.43
C VAL A 112 4.63 14.46 4.25
N LYS A 113 5.35 14.98 3.27
CA LYS A 113 5.41 16.40 2.98
C LYS A 113 4.04 16.99 2.64
N ASP A 114 3.30 16.33 1.73
CA ASP A 114 2.01 16.81 1.26
C ASP A 114 0.95 16.75 2.36
N ASN A 115 0.93 15.67 3.13
CA ASN A 115 -0.10 15.46 4.14
C ASN A 115 0.17 16.20 5.45
N ASN A 116 1.41 16.43 5.83
CA ASN A 116 1.72 17.32 6.96
C ASN A 116 1.35 18.77 6.65
N ARG A 117 1.32 19.13 5.39
CA ARG A 117 0.80 20.44 4.96
C ARG A 117 -0.73 20.50 5.04
N LYS A 118 -1.43 19.43 4.64
CA LYS A 118 -2.90 19.36 4.70
C LYS A 118 -3.43 19.25 6.14
N TYR A 119 -2.69 18.58 7.01
CA TYR A 119 -3.10 18.28 8.37
C TYR A 119 -2.03 18.78 9.36
N PRO A 120 -1.87 20.11 9.49
CA PRO A 120 -0.72 20.68 10.21
C PRO A 120 -0.71 20.38 11.71
N SER A 121 -1.84 19.99 12.29
CA SER A 121 -1.93 19.64 13.72
C SER A 121 -1.53 18.19 14.01
N ILE A 122 -1.25 17.39 12.98
CA ILE A 122 -0.89 15.98 13.11
C ILE A 122 0.38 15.70 12.34
N MET A 123 1.37 15.12 13.01
CA MET A 123 2.60 14.69 12.35
C MET A 123 2.43 13.27 11.82
N LEU A 124 2.33 13.14 10.51
CA LEU A 124 2.17 11.87 9.82
C LEU A 124 3.51 11.34 9.33
N HIS A 125 3.70 10.03 9.43
CA HIS A 125 4.81 9.31 8.84
C HIS A 125 4.30 8.03 8.18
N LEU A 126 5.00 7.56 7.16
CA LEU A 126 4.82 6.23 6.62
C LEU A 126 5.86 5.29 7.21
N ASN A 127 5.39 4.14 7.70
CA ASN A 127 6.25 3.05 8.12
C ASN A 127 6.15 1.95 7.07
N ASN A 128 7.27 1.59 6.47
CA ASN A 128 7.34 0.55 5.44
C ASN A 128 8.22 -0.59 5.92
N GLY A 129 7.65 -1.80 5.96
CA GLY A 129 8.42 -3.04 6.08
C GLY A 129 8.58 -3.63 4.69
N ILE A 130 9.80 -3.85 4.24
CA ILE A 130 10.10 -4.36 2.90
C ILE A 130 10.75 -5.74 3.03
N LEU A 131 10.11 -6.74 2.44
CA LEU A 131 10.59 -8.13 2.45
C LEU A 131 10.82 -8.58 1.01
N PHE A 132 12.07 -8.87 0.71
CA PHE A 132 12.47 -9.41 -0.59
C PHE A 132 12.44 -10.93 -0.63
#